data_1ebfa43f2f6d125d84b2b4abbf62a5f3
#
_entry.id   1ebfa43f2f6d125d84b2b4abbf62a5f3
#
_cell.length_a   1.000
_cell.length_b   1.000
_cell.length_c   1.000
_cell.angle_alpha   90.00
_cell.angle_beta   90.00
_cell.angle_gamma   90.00
#
_symmetry.space_group_name_H-M   'P 1'
#
loop_
_entity.id
_entity.type
_entity.pdbx_description
1 polymer ?
#
loop_
_entity_poly.entity_id
_entity_poly.type
_entity_poly.pdbx_seq_one_letter_code
_entity_poly.pdbx_strand_id
1 'polypeptide(L)'
;MTGVQTCALPICDEHGNRVNDPKAMILDVVPVIPPELRPMVQLDGGRFATSDLNDLYRRVINRNNRLKRLLDLGAPEIIVNNEKRMLQEAVDALFDNGRRGRPVTGPGNRPLKSLSDMLKGKQGRFRQNLLGKRVDYSGRSVIVIGPELKLNQCGLPKKMALVLFEPFIIRRLKELGFVHTVRGARKMIEKKSPEVWDILEEVTKGHPVLLNRAPTLHRLSIQAFEPQLIEGEAIRIHPLVCTAYNADFDGDQMAVHVPLSLEAIMECKLLMMATSNIFSPSSGKPILTPSQDIVLGAYYLTIEPRKKPAKNERVPLLADLQEVLYARADGALRVHDWVDIPNRDHGNDTIFGN
;
A
#
# COMPACT_ATOMS: atom_id res chain seq x y z
N MET A 1 22.33 -39.92 32.09
CA MET A 1 21.02 -39.55 31.55
C MET A 1 20.25 -38.84 32.63
N THR A 2 20.26 -37.51 32.60
CA THR A 2 19.51 -36.72 33.56
C THR A 2 18.05 -36.81 33.17
N GLY A 3 17.22 -37.44 34.04
CA GLY A 3 15.79 -37.53 33.84
C GLY A 3 15.13 -36.17 33.87
N VAL A 4 14.98 -35.56 32.71
CA VAL A 4 13.99 -34.53 32.53
C VAL A 4 12.65 -35.26 32.56
N GLN A 5 11.98 -35.23 33.72
CA GLN A 5 10.59 -35.63 33.80
C GLN A 5 9.80 -34.66 32.91
N THR A 6 9.56 -35.05 31.67
CA THR A 6 8.61 -34.36 30.83
C THR A 6 7.22 -34.58 31.39
N CYS A 7 6.58 -33.54 31.90
CA CYS A 7 5.18 -33.58 32.37
C CYS A 7 4.18 -33.82 31.22
N ALA A 8 4.65 -34.08 30.03
CA ALA A 8 3.82 -34.41 28.88
C ALA A 8 3.57 -35.91 28.88
N LEU A 9 2.36 -36.31 29.22
CA LEU A 9 1.88 -37.70 29.05
C LEU A 9 1.83 -38.01 27.53
N PRO A 10 2.26 -39.23 27.12
CA PRO A 10 2.08 -39.64 25.74
C PRO A 10 0.60 -39.70 25.42
N ILE A 11 0.19 -39.11 24.31
CA ILE A 11 -1.15 -39.26 23.78
C ILE A 11 -1.18 -40.58 23.01
N CYS A 12 -2.10 -41.46 23.38
CA CYS A 12 -2.30 -42.74 22.72
C CYS A 12 -3.59 -42.70 21.94
N ASP A 13 -3.63 -43.43 20.82
CA ASP A 13 -4.85 -43.68 20.05
C ASP A 13 -5.77 -44.68 20.76
N GLU A 14 -6.94 -44.96 20.19
CA GLU A 14 -7.94 -45.90 20.69
C GLU A 14 -7.39 -47.36 20.82
N HIS A 15 -6.28 -47.64 20.13
CA HIS A 15 -5.61 -48.94 20.11
C HIS A 15 -4.38 -48.99 21.05
N GLY A 16 -4.14 -47.93 21.85
CA GLY A 16 -3.04 -47.86 22.77
C GLY A 16 -1.68 -47.53 22.14
N ASN A 17 -1.61 -47.22 20.84
CA ASN A 17 -0.38 -46.79 20.18
C ASN A 17 -0.08 -45.35 20.55
N ARG A 18 1.18 -45.03 20.80
CA ARG A 18 1.61 -43.63 21.06
C ARG A 18 1.50 -42.80 19.78
N VAL A 19 0.65 -41.80 19.81
CA VAL A 19 0.48 -40.83 18.72
C VAL A 19 1.60 -39.77 18.74
N ASN A 20 2.09 -39.42 19.94
CA ASN A 20 3.22 -38.51 20.10
C ASN A 20 4.31 -39.12 20.97
N ASP A 21 5.57 -38.85 20.61
CA ASP A 21 6.72 -39.17 21.48
C ASP A 21 7.21 -37.87 22.14
N PRO A 22 7.09 -37.77 23.50
CA PRO A 22 7.61 -36.62 24.26
C PRO A 22 9.11 -36.38 24.05
N LYS A 23 9.87 -37.39 23.62
CA LYS A 23 11.29 -37.22 23.25
C LYS A 23 11.52 -36.26 22.09
N ALA A 24 10.55 -36.13 21.19
CA ALA A 24 10.60 -35.15 20.08
C ALA A 24 10.61 -33.70 20.57
N MET A 25 10.24 -33.44 21.84
CA MET A 25 10.33 -32.09 22.43
C MET A 25 11.75 -31.77 22.94
N ILE A 26 12.66 -32.74 22.98
CA ILE A 26 14.05 -32.57 23.42
C ILE A 26 14.91 -32.45 22.16
N LEU A 27 15.66 -31.36 22.04
CA LEU A 27 16.58 -31.15 20.93
C LEU A 27 17.95 -31.70 21.30
N ASP A 28 18.44 -32.68 20.52
CA ASP A 28 19.80 -33.15 20.59
C ASP A 28 20.79 -32.23 19.86
N VAL A 29 20.28 -31.54 18.84
CA VAL A 29 21.05 -30.61 17.98
C VAL A 29 20.30 -29.30 17.84
N VAL A 30 21.01 -28.20 18.06
CA VAL A 30 20.45 -26.85 17.84
C VAL A 30 20.52 -26.49 16.36
N PRO A 31 19.40 -26.16 15.69
CA PRO A 31 19.42 -25.77 14.30
C PRO A 31 20.10 -24.40 14.11
N VAL A 32 20.91 -24.28 13.08
CA VAL A 32 21.58 -23.04 12.70
C VAL A 32 21.02 -22.54 11.37
N ILE A 33 20.52 -21.31 11.36
CA ILE A 33 20.00 -20.72 10.14
C ILE A 33 21.15 -20.31 9.18
N PRO A 34 20.91 -20.27 7.87
CA PRO A 34 21.92 -19.85 6.89
C PRO A 34 22.48 -18.45 7.16
N PRO A 35 23.76 -18.20 6.76
CA PRO A 35 24.41 -16.90 6.98
C PRO A 35 23.70 -15.71 6.36
N GLU A 36 23.00 -15.91 5.24
CA GLU A 36 22.24 -14.89 4.52
C GLU A 36 21.08 -14.34 5.36
N LEU A 37 20.54 -15.14 6.28
CA LEU A 37 19.46 -14.73 7.20
C LEU A 37 19.98 -14.05 8.47
N ARG A 38 21.30 -14.10 8.72
CA ARG A 38 21.99 -13.45 9.85
C ARG A 38 23.26 -12.70 9.39
N PRO A 39 23.11 -11.74 8.48
CA PRO A 39 24.27 -11.14 7.80
C PRO A 39 25.18 -10.39 8.76
N MET A 40 26.47 -10.35 8.42
CA MET A 40 27.48 -9.49 8.98
C MET A 40 27.95 -8.54 7.88
N VAL A 41 27.67 -7.23 8.05
CA VAL A 41 27.96 -6.21 7.05
C VAL A 41 29.05 -5.29 7.58
N GLN A 42 30.06 -5.04 6.76
CA GLN A 42 31.10 -4.07 7.07
C GLN A 42 30.55 -2.66 6.82
N LEU A 43 30.65 -1.81 7.84
CA LEU A 43 30.31 -0.39 7.78
C LEU A 43 31.56 0.44 7.42
N ASP A 44 31.34 1.66 6.95
CA ASP A 44 32.40 2.63 6.74
C ASP A 44 33.22 2.82 8.03
N GLY A 45 34.55 2.83 7.90
CA GLY A 45 35.44 2.91 9.06
C GLY A 45 35.84 1.57 9.69
N GLY A 46 35.63 0.43 8.99
CA GLY A 46 36.11 -0.88 9.41
C GLY A 46 35.32 -1.56 10.55
N ARG A 47 34.17 -0.99 10.92
CA ARG A 47 33.27 -1.57 11.91
C ARG A 47 32.34 -2.58 11.24
N PHE A 48 31.98 -3.65 11.97
CA PHE A 48 31.02 -4.64 11.49
C PHE A 48 29.68 -4.46 12.21
N ALA A 49 28.61 -4.34 11.44
CA ALA A 49 27.25 -4.53 11.93
C ALA A 49 26.89 -6.00 11.79
N THR A 50 26.48 -6.63 12.88
CA THR A 50 26.12 -8.05 12.89
C THR A 50 24.70 -8.22 13.38
N SER A 51 24.03 -9.27 12.91
CA SER A 51 22.73 -9.67 13.43
C SER A 51 22.83 -10.11 14.89
N ASP A 52 21.83 -9.78 15.70
CA ASP A 52 21.74 -10.18 17.12
C ASP A 52 21.82 -11.70 17.29
N LEU A 53 21.35 -12.48 16.29
CA LEU A 53 21.43 -13.95 16.29
C LEU A 53 22.87 -14.47 16.34
N ASN A 54 23.81 -13.81 15.69
CA ASN A 54 25.22 -14.21 15.74
C ASN A 54 25.77 -14.14 17.16
N ASP A 55 25.37 -13.14 17.95
CA ASP A 55 25.74 -13.03 19.35
C ASP A 55 25.12 -14.14 20.20
N LEU A 56 23.85 -14.46 19.95
CA LEU A 56 23.16 -15.55 20.66
C LEU A 56 23.77 -16.92 20.33
N TYR A 57 24.06 -17.21 19.05
CA TYR A 57 24.79 -18.43 18.66
C TYR A 57 26.18 -18.50 19.29
N ARG A 58 26.92 -17.40 19.28
CA ARG A 58 28.25 -17.34 19.91
C ARG A 58 28.20 -17.68 21.41
N ARG A 59 27.18 -17.20 22.12
CA ARG A 59 26.97 -17.53 23.55
C ARG A 59 26.71 -19.00 23.74
N VAL A 60 25.87 -19.63 22.92
CA VAL A 60 25.59 -21.08 22.99
C VAL A 60 26.88 -21.87 22.75
N ILE A 61 27.63 -21.54 21.69
CA ILE A 61 28.89 -22.24 21.36
C ILE A 61 29.92 -22.11 22.49
N ASN A 62 30.10 -20.90 23.05
CA ASN A 62 31.04 -20.66 24.14
C ASN A 62 30.68 -21.44 25.40
N ARG A 63 29.39 -21.49 25.75
CA ARG A 63 28.90 -22.27 26.90
C ARG A 63 29.07 -23.77 26.67
N ASN A 64 28.77 -24.26 25.49
CA ASN A 64 28.95 -25.65 25.12
C ASN A 64 30.43 -26.08 25.20
N ASN A 65 31.33 -25.28 24.64
CA ASN A 65 32.77 -25.53 24.66
C ASN A 65 33.33 -25.53 26.10
N ARG A 66 32.82 -24.63 26.95
CA ARG A 66 33.19 -24.57 28.36
C ARG A 66 32.70 -25.79 29.13
N LEU A 67 31.45 -26.19 28.90
CA LEU A 67 30.90 -27.42 29.51
C LEU A 67 31.73 -28.65 29.09
N LYS A 68 32.09 -28.79 27.81
CA LYS A 68 32.91 -29.89 27.32
C LYS A 68 34.25 -29.94 28.05
N ARG A 69 34.95 -28.80 28.15
CA ARG A 69 36.23 -28.73 28.89
C ARG A 69 36.09 -29.13 30.38
N LEU A 70 34.99 -28.69 31.04
CA LEU A 70 34.76 -29.06 32.43
C LEU A 70 34.50 -30.54 32.61
N LEU A 71 33.82 -31.20 31.68
CA LEU A 71 33.60 -32.63 31.66
C LEU A 71 34.91 -33.40 31.42
N ASP A 72 35.73 -32.96 30.48
CA ASP A 72 37.01 -33.55 30.12
C ASP A 72 38.01 -33.46 31.30
N LEU A 73 37.94 -32.40 32.11
CA LEU A 73 38.78 -32.17 33.31
C LEU A 73 38.27 -32.87 34.56
N GLY A 74 37.13 -33.55 34.52
CA GLY A 74 36.54 -34.18 35.69
C GLY A 74 36.15 -33.21 36.80
N ALA A 75 35.67 -32.02 36.45
CA ALA A 75 35.30 -30.98 37.40
C ALA A 75 34.18 -31.43 38.34
N PRO A 76 34.09 -30.85 39.60
CA PRO A 76 33.03 -31.18 40.55
C PRO A 76 31.64 -31.05 39.94
N GLU A 77 30.74 -31.96 40.30
CA GLU A 77 29.39 -32.06 39.75
C GLU A 77 28.57 -30.77 39.90
N ILE A 78 28.75 -30.04 40.98
CA ILE A 78 28.09 -28.76 41.27
C ILE A 78 28.42 -27.72 40.16
N ILE A 79 29.69 -27.66 39.73
CA ILE A 79 30.17 -26.75 38.70
C ILE A 79 29.62 -27.17 37.33
N VAL A 80 29.64 -28.47 37.02
CA VAL A 80 29.13 -29.05 35.80
C VAL A 80 27.62 -28.79 35.68
N ASN A 81 26.86 -29.01 36.76
CA ASN A 81 25.42 -28.75 36.77
C ASN A 81 25.07 -27.26 36.61
N ASN A 82 25.86 -26.37 37.18
CA ASN A 82 25.68 -24.94 36.97
C ASN A 82 25.95 -24.54 35.52
N GLU A 83 26.99 -25.08 34.89
CA GLU A 83 27.28 -24.76 33.46
C GLU A 83 26.22 -25.38 32.53
N LYS A 84 25.69 -26.57 32.83
CA LYS A 84 24.53 -27.12 32.10
C LYS A 84 23.32 -26.20 32.18
N ARG A 85 23.01 -25.62 33.34
CA ARG A 85 21.93 -24.65 33.52
C ARG A 85 22.18 -23.39 32.68
N MET A 86 23.43 -22.88 32.68
CA MET A 86 23.81 -21.69 31.92
C MET A 86 23.76 -21.94 30.39
N LEU A 87 24.07 -23.16 29.94
CA LEU A 87 23.90 -23.57 28.56
C LEU A 87 22.43 -23.59 28.15
N GLN A 88 21.58 -24.16 29.03
CA GLN A 88 20.12 -24.17 28.81
C GLN A 88 19.57 -22.74 28.71
N GLU A 89 19.98 -21.83 29.60
CA GLU A 89 19.60 -20.43 29.55
C GLU A 89 20.03 -19.74 28.23
N ALA A 90 21.22 -20.06 27.71
CA ALA A 90 21.70 -19.54 26.45
C ALA A 90 20.86 -20.06 25.26
N VAL A 91 20.46 -21.32 25.26
CA VAL A 91 19.59 -21.92 24.26
C VAL A 91 18.18 -21.34 24.35
N ASP A 92 17.63 -21.20 25.55
CA ASP A 92 16.31 -20.57 25.76
C ASP A 92 16.31 -19.14 25.23
N ALA A 93 17.37 -18.36 25.44
CA ALA A 93 17.50 -17.00 24.90
C ALA A 93 17.63 -16.97 23.36
N LEU A 94 18.25 -17.98 22.76
CA LEU A 94 18.31 -18.09 21.29
C LEU A 94 16.92 -18.30 20.66
N PHE A 95 16.10 -19.15 21.29
CA PHE A 95 14.77 -19.43 20.79
C PHE A 95 13.76 -18.31 21.08
N ASP A 96 13.67 -17.86 22.33
CA ASP A 96 12.71 -16.82 22.76
C ASP A 96 13.28 -16.01 23.93
N ASN A 97 14.01 -14.95 23.60
CA ASN A 97 14.72 -14.12 24.57
C ASN A 97 13.74 -13.35 25.46
N GLY A 98 13.87 -13.52 26.78
CA GLY A 98 13.01 -12.85 27.78
C GLY A 98 11.77 -13.64 28.19
N ARG A 99 11.54 -14.83 27.61
CA ARG A 99 10.43 -15.71 28.04
C ARG A 99 10.64 -16.27 29.43
N ARG A 100 11.91 -16.59 29.79
CA ARG A 100 12.31 -17.06 31.14
C ARG A 100 13.34 -16.10 31.74
N GLY A 101 12.94 -15.35 32.74
CA GLY A 101 13.84 -14.45 33.46
C GLY A 101 14.18 -13.17 32.71
N ARG A 102 15.30 -12.57 33.04
CA ARG A 102 15.76 -11.33 32.42
C ARG A 102 16.25 -11.56 30.98
N PRO A 103 15.82 -10.74 30.04
CA PRO A 103 16.31 -10.89 28.68
C PRO A 103 17.80 -10.61 28.57
N VAL A 104 18.45 -11.33 27.69
CA VAL A 104 19.84 -11.08 27.31
C VAL A 104 19.89 -9.78 26.51
N THR A 105 20.71 -8.83 26.96
CA THR A 105 20.82 -7.51 26.35
C THR A 105 22.15 -7.33 25.61
N GLY A 106 22.13 -6.50 24.57
CA GLY A 106 23.30 -6.01 23.87
C GLY A 106 23.73 -4.62 24.35
N PRO A 107 24.57 -3.93 23.57
CA PRO A 107 24.98 -2.56 23.86
C PRO A 107 23.75 -1.65 24.02
N GLY A 108 23.78 -0.78 25.05
CA GLY A 108 22.69 0.16 25.35
C GLY A 108 21.47 -0.49 26.01
N ASN A 109 21.64 -1.63 26.71
CA ASN A 109 20.56 -2.39 27.41
C ASN A 109 19.38 -2.80 26.53
N ARG A 110 19.52 -2.82 25.20
CA ARG A 110 18.51 -3.30 24.27
C ARG A 110 18.46 -4.83 24.31
N PRO A 111 17.27 -5.45 24.47
CA PRO A 111 17.12 -6.90 24.36
C PRO A 111 17.57 -7.39 22.97
N LEU A 112 18.33 -8.47 22.91
CA LEU A 112 18.72 -9.09 21.66
C LEU A 112 17.52 -9.78 21.00
N LYS A 113 17.41 -9.65 19.69
CA LYS A 113 16.32 -10.24 18.89
C LYS A 113 16.57 -11.74 18.70
N SER A 114 15.67 -12.57 19.25
CA SER A 114 15.73 -14.03 19.17
C SER A 114 15.13 -14.59 17.87
N LEU A 115 15.22 -15.90 17.65
CA LEU A 115 14.59 -16.59 16.52
C LEU A 115 13.05 -16.38 16.50
N SER A 116 12.42 -16.46 17.68
CA SER A 116 11.00 -16.22 17.83
C SER A 116 10.61 -14.79 17.44
N ASP A 117 11.43 -13.79 17.80
CA ASP A 117 11.19 -12.38 17.46
C ASP A 117 11.35 -12.10 15.96
N MET A 118 12.11 -12.92 15.26
CA MET A 118 12.18 -12.84 13.79
C MET A 118 10.89 -13.28 13.09
N LEU A 119 10.05 -14.06 13.75
CA LEU A 119 8.78 -14.55 13.22
C LEU A 119 7.59 -13.72 13.69
N LYS A 120 7.64 -13.21 14.92
CA LYS A 120 6.56 -12.48 15.61
C LYS A 120 6.50 -10.99 15.23
N GLY A 121 5.32 -10.40 15.43
CA GLY A 121 5.09 -8.95 15.33
C GLY A 121 5.08 -8.38 13.92
N LYS A 122 5.02 -7.06 13.84
CA LYS A 122 4.93 -6.32 12.55
C LYS A 122 6.17 -6.47 11.68
N GLN A 123 7.34 -6.60 12.30
CA GLN A 123 8.64 -6.75 11.63
C GLN A 123 9.06 -8.21 11.50
N GLY A 124 8.21 -9.15 11.93
CA GLY A 124 8.45 -10.57 11.79
C GLY A 124 8.27 -11.06 10.36
N ARG A 125 8.86 -12.19 10.07
CA ARG A 125 8.88 -12.80 8.71
C ARG A 125 7.48 -13.01 8.15
N PHE A 126 6.52 -13.43 8.98
CA PHE A 126 5.14 -13.65 8.55
C PHE A 126 4.50 -12.37 8.03
N ARG A 127 4.50 -11.30 8.82
CA ARG A 127 3.80 -10.06 8.45
C ARG A 127 4.57 -9.20 7.45
N GLN A 128 5.90 -9.22 7.49
CA GLN A 128 6.73 -8.35 6.64
C GLN A 128 7.08 -8.95 5.29
N ASN A 129 7.21 -10.29 5.18
CA ASN A 129 7.73 -10.93 3.98
C ASN A 129 6.81 -11.98 3.36
N LEU A 130 5.87 -12.57 4.12
CA LEU A 130 4.97 -13.63 3.63
C LEU A 130 3.57 -13.10 3.35
N LEU A 131 2.93 -12.42 4.28
CA LEU A 131 1.60 -11.85 4.10
C LEU A 131 1.58 -10.61 3.20
N GLY A 132 2.72 -9.96 3.02
CA GLY A 132 2.90 -8.84 2.13
C GLY A 132 4.36 -8.64 1.79
N LYS A 133 4.62 -8.24 0.54
CA LYS A 133 5.96 -7.96 0.03
C LYS A 133 5.99 -6.56 -0.58
N ARG A 134 7.17 -5.95 -0.62
CA ARG A 134 7.40 -4.77 -1.46
C ARG A 134 7.41 -5.21 -2.91
N VAL A 135 6.69 -4.47 -3.75
CA VAL A 135 6.56 -4.78 -5.17
C VAL A 135 7.13 -3.65 -6.01
N ASP A 136 7.71 -4.01 -7.15
CA ASP A 136 8.16 -3.07 -8.17
C ASP A 136 6.96 -2.48 -8.93
N TYR A 137 7.19 -1.49 -9.77
CA TYR A 137 6.18 -0.78 -10.56
C TYR A 137 5.07 -0.18 -9.69
N SER A 138 5.48 0.33 -8.53
CA SER A 138 4.60 0.99 -7.58
C SER A 138 5.21 2.29 -7.09
N GLY A 139 4.34 3.24 -6.79
CA GLY A 139 4.73 4.53 -6.24
C GLY A 139 3.70 5.02 -5.24
N ARG A 140 3.99 6.11 -4.56
CA ARG A 140 3.09 6.70 -3.58
C ARG A 140 3.15 8.21 -3.66
N SER A 141 1.99 8.87 -3.59
CA SER A 141 1.90 10.32 -3.50
C SER A 141 0.65 10.76 -2.74
N VAL A 142 0.61 12.04 -2.41
CA VAL A 142 -0.56 12.69 -1.82
C VAL A 142 -1.68 12.76 -2.85
N ILE A 143 -2.92 12.68 -2.38
CA ILE A 143 -4.11 12.82 -3.22
C ILE A 143 -4.71 14.21 -3.12
N VAL A 144 -5.25 14.68 -4.23
CA VAL A 144 -6.03 15.94 -4.31
C VAL A 144 -7.29 15.71 -5.12
N ILE A 145 -8.24 16.60 -4.95
CA ILE A 145 -9.50 16.53 -5.67
C ILE A 145 -9.33 16.86 -7.15
N GLY A 146 -10.00 16.10 -8.03
CA GLY A 146 -10.06 16.33 -9.47
C GLY A 146 -11.49 16.25 -9.96
N PRO A 147 -12.31 17.30 -9.79
CA PRO A 147 -13.73 17.29 -10.19
C PRO A 147 -13.92 17.24 -11.71
N GLU A 148 -12.92 17.66 -12.47
CA GLU A 148 -12.89 17.62 -13.94
C GLU A 148 -12.69 16.21 -14.52
N LEU A 149 -12.23 15.25 -13.71
CA LEU A 149 -11.99 13.88 -14.15
C LEU A 149 -13.31 13.12 -14.32
N LYS A 150 -13.33 12.19 -15.27
CA LYS A 150 -14.40 11.20 -15.35
C LYS A 150 -14.23 10.16 -14.25
N LEU A 151 -15.31 9.44 -13.92
CA LEU A 151 -15.30 8.45 -12.85
C LEU A 151 -14.28 7.32 -13.05
N ASN A 152 -13.98 6.97 -14.30
CA ASN A 152 -12.97 5.97 -14.67
C ASN A 152 -11.54 6.53 -14.75
N GLN A 153 -11.34 7.82 -14.55
CA GLN A 153 -10.05 8.49 -14.74
C GLN A 153 -9.40 8.86 -13.41
N CYS A 154 -8.07 8.85 -13.39
CA CYS A 154 -7.26 9.46 -12.33
C CYS A 154 -6.19 10.36 -12.94
N GLY A 155 -5.86 11.44 -12.28
CA GLY A 155 -4.74 12.29 -12.64
C GLY A 155 -3.43 11.73 -12.08
N LEU A 156 -2.53 11.29 -12.94
CA LEU A 156 -1.22 10.77 -12.54
C LEU A 156 -0.12 11.78 -12.85
N PRO A 157 0.70 12.19 -11.88
CA PRO A 157 1.83 13.08 -12.12
C PRO A 157 2.78 12.54 -13.20
N LYS A 158 3.12 13.35 -14.19
CA LYS A 158 4.02 12.98 -15.29
C LYS A 158 5.36 12.43 -14.80
N LYS A 159 5.94 13.04 -13.75
CA LYS A 159 7.20 12.58 -13.16
C LYS A 159 7.09 11.17 -12.59
N MET A 160 5.97 10.84 -11.94
CA MET A 160 5.71 9.51 -11.39
C MET A 160 5.45 8.51 -12.52
N ALA A 161 4.64 8.88 -13.50
CA ALA A 161 4.37 8.03 -14.66
C ALA A 161 5.63 7.65 -15.41
N LEU A 162 6.57 8.59 -15.59
CA LEU A 162 7.84 8.35 -16.26
C LEU A 162 8.66 7.22 -15.60
N VAL A 163 8.67 7.18 -14.28
CA VAL A 163 9.38 6.14 -13.52
C VAL A 163 8.64 4.81 -13.54
N LEU A 164 7.31 4.84 -13.37
CA LEU A 164 6.48 3.63 -13.34
C LEU A 164 6.43 2.91 -14.68
N PHE A 165 6.38 3.66 -15.78
CA PHE A 165 6.29 3.13 -17.14
C PHE A 165 7.64 3.04 -17.86
N GLU A 166 8.78 3.24 -17.17
CA GLU A 166 10.13 3.20 -17.76
C GLU A 166 10.36 2.01 -18.70
N PRO A 167 10.08 0.75 -18.33
CA PRO A 167 10.33 -0.40 -19.23
C PRO A 167 9.48 -0.37 -20.50
N PHE A 168 8.24 0.11 -20.39
CA PHE A 168 7.34 0.22 -21.54
C PHE A 168 7.81 1.30 -22.50
N ILE A 169 8.29 2.43 -21.98
CA ILE A 169 8.89 3.52 -22.74
C ILE A 169 10.17 3.04 -23.46
N ILE A 170 11.05 2.32 -22.76
CA ILE A 170 12.28 1.73 -23.33
C ILE A 170 11.94 0.81 -24.49
N ARG A 171 10.93 -0.04 -24.30
CA ARG A 171 10.46 -0.96 -25.35
C ARG A 171 9.99 -0.17 -26.56
N ARG A 172 9.15 0.82 -26.37
CA ARG A 172 8.56 1.62 -27.45
C ARG A 172 9.60 2.47 -28.18
N LEU A 173 10.56 3.06 -27.46
CA LEU A 173 11.70 3.77 -28.06
C LEU A 173 12.56 2.88 -28.97
N LYS A 174 12.71 1.60 -28.62
CA LYS A 174 13.41 0.63 -29.47
C LYS A 174 12.60 0.22 -30.71
N GLU A 175 11.30 -0.01 -30.54
CA GLU A 175 10.38 -0.35 -31.65
C GLU A 175 10.32 0.78 -32.69
N LEU A 176 10.32 2.03 -32.26
CA LEU A 176 10.32 3.20 -33.13
C LEU A 176 11.71 3.56 -33.70
N GLY A 177 12.77 2.84 -33.28
CA GLY A 177 14.12 3.06 -33.81
C GLY A 177 14.87 4.29 -33.26
N PHE A 178 14.35 5.00 -32.28
CA PHE A 178 15.04 6.13 -31.65
C PHE A 178 16.34 5.71 -30.93
N VAL A 179 16.36 4.49 -30.41
CA VAL A 179 17.53 3.94 -29.71
C VAL A 179 17.68 2.45 -29.96
N HIS A 180 18.95 2.01 -30.04
CA HIS A 180 19.28 0.59 -30.24
C HIS A 180 19.62 -0.14 -28.91
N THR A 181 20.02 0.62 -27.88
CA THR A 181 20.47 0.04 -26.61
C THR A 181 19.64 0.54 -25.43
N VAL A 182 19.47 -0.33 -24.40
CA VAL A 182 18.78 0.03 -23.15
C VAL A 182 19.46 1.21 -22.45
N ARG A 183 20.81 1.25 -22.49
CA ARG A 183 21.60 2.35 -21.89
C ARG A 183 21.33 3.68 -22.58
N GLY A 184 21.19 3.66 -23.89
CA GLY A 184 20.82 4.85 -24.68
C GLY A 184 19.41 5.34 -24.33
N ALA A 185 18.44 4.42 -24.21
CA ALA A 185 17.09 4.74 -23.83
C ALA A 185 17.01 5.38 -22.44
N ARG A 186 17.67 4.79 -21.44
CA ARG A 186 17.72 5.38 -20.07
C ARG A 186 18.30 6.80 -20.08
N LYS A 187 19.38 7.02 -20.80
CA LYS A 187 19.98 8.36 -20.95
C LYS A 187 19.03 9.37 -21.60
N MET A 188 18.19 8.91 -22.53
CA MET A 188 17.18 9.75 -23.17
C MET A 188 16.02 10.07 -22.21
N ILE A 189 15.60 9.09 -21.40
CA ILE A 189 14.59 9.28 -20.34
C ILE A 189 15.09 10.25 -19.26
N GLU A 190 16.34 10.12 -18.82
CA GLU A 190 16.97 11.04 -17.85
C GLU A 190 17.02 12.47 -18.36
N LYS A 191 17.28 12.67 -19.65
CA LYS A 191 17.27 13.97 -20.32
C LYS A 191 15.88 14.55 -20.52
N LYS A 192 14.83 13.73 -20.34
CA LYS A 192 13.42 14.14 -20.52
C LYS A 192 13.15 14.77 -21.88
N SER A 193 13.66 14.15 -22.94
CA SER A 193 13.47 14.66 -24.30
C SER A 193 11.97 14.70 -24.70
N PRO A 194 11.55 15.59 -25.61
CA PRO A 194 10.15 15.72 -26.03
C PRO A 194 9.52 14.39 -26.48
N GLU A 195 10.27 13.60 -27.24
CA GLU A 195 9.82 12.31 -27.77
C GLU A 195 9.45 11.31 -26.65
N VAL A 196 10.10 11.42 -25.49
CA VAL A 196 9.79 10.58 -24.32
C VAL A 196 8.41 10.89 -23.75
N TRP A 197 7.99 12.16 -23.80
CA TRP A 197 6.66 12.56 -23.33
C TRP A 197 5.56 12.09 -24.25
N ASP A 198 5.76 12.17 -25.56
CA ASP A 198 4.81 11.69 -26.56
C ASP A 198 4.63 10.15 -26.44
N ILE A 199 5.74 9.43 -26.27
CA ILE A 199 5.71 7.98 -26.04
C ILE A 199 5.06 7.63 -24.70
N LEU A 200 5.31 8.41 -23.66
CA LEU A 200 4.68 8.19 -22.35
C LEU A 200 3.15 8.33 -22.48
N GLU A 201 2.67 9.34 -23.19
CA GLU A 201 1.23 9.53 -23.43
C GLU A 201 0.65 8.36 -24.24
N GLU A 202 1.34 7.90 -25.27
CA GLU A 202 0.92 6.74 -26.07
C GLU A 202 0.84 5.46 -25.22
N VAL A 203 1.84 5.20 -24.38
CA VAL A 203 1.93 3.99 -23.55
C VAL A 203 0.91 4.00 -22.41
N THR A 204 0.62 5.15 -21.83
CA THR A 204 -0.36 5.26 -20.74
C THR A 204 -1.80 5.16 -21.23
N LYS A 205 -2.05 5.51 -22.50
CA LYS A 205 -3.39 5.44 -23.10
C LYS A 205 -3.89 4.00 -23.19
N GLY A 206 -4.95 3.70 -22.45
CA GLY A 206 -5.54 2.36 -22.39
C GLY A 206 -4.83 1.36 -21.49
N HIS A 207 -3.80 1.78 -20.75
CA HIS A 207 -3.14 0.98 -19.71
C HIS A 207 -3.64 1.43 -18.34
N PRO A 208 -4.52 0.65 -17.66
CA PRO A 208 -5.08 1.05 -16.38
C PRO A 208 -4.01 1.01 -15.28
N VAL A 209 -4.19 1.83 -14.26
CA VAL A 209 -3.40 1.79 -13.02
C VAL A 209 -4.29 1.48 -11.84
N LEU A 210 -3.76 0.80 -10.84
CA LEU A 210 -4.45 0.49 -9.60
C LEU A 210 -4.09 1.55 -8.56
N LEU A 211 -5.10 2.15 -7.94
CA LEU A 211 -4.93 3.02 -6.78
C LEU A 211 -5.34 2.27 -5.52
N ASN A 212 -4.53 2.36 -4.48
CA ASN A 212 -4.79 1.78 -3.17
C ASN A 212 -4.59 2.80 -2.06
N ARG A 213 -5.55 2.89 -1.14
CA ARG A 213 -5.39 3.61 0.12
C ARG A 213 -5.26 2.64 1.29
N ALA A 214 -4.23 2.80 2.11
CA ALA A 214 -4.10 2.09 3.37
C ALA A 214 -4.89 2.80 4.49
N PRO A 215 -5.59 2.08 5.40
CA PRO A 215 -5.69 0.62 5.45
C PRO A 215 -6.67 0.06 4.41
N THR A 216 -6.30 -1.07 3.77
CA THR A 216 -7.17 -1.76 2.82
C THR A 216 -8.16 -2.64 3.57
N LEU A 217 -9.34 -2.08 3.90
CA LEU A 217 -10.35 -2.75 4.72
C LEU A 217 -11.28 -3.67 3.91
N HIS A 218 -11.50 -3.35 2.64
CA HIS A 218 -12.39 -4.08 1.75
C HIS A 218 -11.89 -3.99 0.30
N ARG A 219 -12.48 -4.78 -0.60
CA ARG A 219 -12.04 -4.87 -2.00
C ARG A 219 -12.08 -3.52 -2.75
N LEU A 220 -12.99 -2.61 -2.38
CA LEU A 220 -13.12 -1.31 -3.02
C LEU A 220 -12.05 -0.29 -2.59
N SER A 221 -11.21 -0.64 -1.63
CA SER A 221 -10.01 0.15 -1.29
C SER A 221 -8.88 -0.02 -2.32
N ILE A 222 -9.07 -0.88 -3.33
CA ILE A 222 -8.21 -1.00 -4.50
C ILE A 222 -9.10 -0.96 -5.73
N GLN A 223 -8.94 0.06 -6.56
CA GLN A 223 -9.70 0.22 -7.80
C GLN A 223 -8.77 0.60 -8.95
N ALA A 224 -9.19 0.24 -10.16
CA ALA A 224 -8.48 0.58 -11.39
C ALA A 224 -9.02 1.88 -11.99
N PHE A 225 -8.12 2.65 -12.58
CA PHE A 225 -8.41 3.90 -13.26
C PHE A 225 -7.59 4.02 -14.54
N GLU A 226 -8.09 4.74 -15.49
CA GLU A 226 -7.35 5.19 -16.68
C GLU A 226 -6.52 6.43 -16.31
N PRO A 227 -5.18 6.37 -16.41
CA PRO A 227 -4.35 7.50 -16.03
C PRO A 227 -4.45 8.62 -17.05
N GLN A 228 -4.67 9.84 -16.55
CA GLN A 228 -4.51 11.09 -17.28
C GLN A 228 -3.24 11.76 -16.76
N LEU A 229 -2.33 12.11 -17.66
CA LEU A 229 -1.08 12.74 -17.28
C LEU A 229 -1.33 14.20 -16.89
N ILE A 230 -0.92 14.54 -15.67
CA ILE A 230 -1.08 15.89 -15.13
C ILE A 230 0.27 16.46 -14.69
N GLU A 231 0.34 17.78 -14.69
CA GLU A 231 1.45 18.50 -14.07
C GLU A 231 1.27 18.53 -12.55
N GLY A 232 2.37 18.64 -11.82
CA GLY A 232 2.40 18.62 -10.36
C GLY A 232 2.95 17.31 -9.80
N GLU A 233 2.72 17.08 -8.50
CA GLU A 233 3.27 15.94 -7.77
C GLU A 233 2.19 15.11 -7.06
N ALA A 234 0.96 15.65 -6.96
CA ALA A 234 -0.15 15.00 -6.32
C ALA A 234 -1.03 14.23 -7.31
N ILE A 235 -1.55 13.09 -6.88
CA ILE A 235 -2.50 12.28 -7.65
C ILE A 235 -3.88 12.95 -7.56
N ARG A 236 -4.57 13.11 -8.69
CA ARG A 236 -5.95 13.59 -8.69
C ARG A 236 -6.93 12.44 -8.78
N ILE A 237 -7.97 12.47 -7.96
CA ILE A 237 -9.04 11.48 -7.97
C ILE A 237 -10.41 12.16 -8.04
N HIS A 238 -11.37 11.47 -8.63
CA HIS A 238 -12.74 11.97 -8.68
C HIS A 238 -13.36 11.99 -7.27
N PRO A 239 -14.07 13.05 -6.86
CA PRO A 239 -14.61 13.18 -5.50
C PRO A 239 -15.57 12.05 -5.10
N LEU A 240 -16.33 11.48 -6.01
CA LEU A 240 -17.28 10.39 -5.72
C LEU A 240 -16.59 9.09 -5.26
N VAL A 241 -15.34 8.82 -5.64
CA VAL A 241 -14.62 7.61 -5.22
C VAL A 241 -14.08 7.70 -3.79
N CYS A 242 -14.03 8.89 -3.20
CA CYS A 242 -13.52 9.09 -1.84
C CYS A 242 -14.26 8.26 -0.80
N THR A 243 -15.57 8.09 -0.96
CA THR A 243 -16.39 7.26 -0.06
C THR A 243 -15.94 5.81 -0.06
N ALA A 244 -15.64 5.24 -1.23
CA ALA A 244 -15.16 3.86 -1.36
C ALA A 244 -13.80 3.64 -0.73
N TYR A 245 -12.91 4.64 -0.80
CA TYR A 245 -11.58 4.61 -0.19
C TYR A 245 -11.58 5.04 1.28
N ASN A 246 -12.67 5.61 1.78
CA ASN A 246 -12.71 6.35 3.04
C ASN A 246 -11.55 7.36 3.10
N ALA A 247 -11.38 8.12 2.01
CA ALA A 247 -10.29 9.06 1.81
C ALA A 247 -10.78 10.50 1.97
N ASP A 248 -9.92 11.34 2.50
CA ASP A 248 -10.08 12.78 2.55
C ASP A 248 -8.83 13.49 1.98
N PHE A 249 -8.92 14.80 1.80
CA PHE A 249 -7.85 15.57 1.16
C PHE A 249 -7.04 16.40 2.17
N ASP A 250 -6.92 15.91 3.40
CA ASP A 250 -6.16 16.54 4.50
C ASP A 250 -4.66 16.19 4.51
N GLY A 251 -4.18 15.49 3.49
CA GLY A 251 -2.80 15.01 3.36
C GLY A 251 -2.72 13.49 3.18
N ASP A 252 -3.85 12.83 2.96
CA ASP A 252 -3.89 11.40 2.65
C ASP A 252 -3.02 11.05 1.43
N GLN A 253 -2.43 9.88 1.48
CA GLN A 253 -1.60 9.33 0.41
C GLN A 253 -2.23 8.06 -0.15
N MET A 254 -2.08 7.86 -1.46
CA MET A 254 -2.41 6.60 -2.12
C MET A 254 -1.21 5.99 -2.81
N ALA A 255 -1.18 4.67 -2.84
CA ALA A 255 -0.23 3.92 -3.64
C ALA A 255 -0.79 3.69 -5.05
N VAL A 256 0.09 3.78 -6.04
CA VAL A 256 -0.19 3.48 -7.45
C VAL A 256 0.55 2.20 -7.81
N HIS A 257 -0.12 1.30 -8.52
CA HIS A 257 0.47 0.06 -9.03
C HIS A 257 0.15 -0.08 -10.51
N VAL A 258 1.14 -0.54 -11.29
CA VAL A 258 0.97 -0.78 -12.72
C VAL A 258 0.86 -2.28 -12.97
N PRO A 259 -0.27 -2.78 -13.51
CA PRO A 259 -0.40 -4.18 -13.90
C PRO A 259 0.52 -4.47 -15.10
N LEU A 260 1.21 -5.62 -15.08
CA LEU A 260 2.23 -5.95 -16.08
C LEU A 260 1.76 -6.96 -17.12
N SER A 261 0.99 -7.97 -16.71
CA SER A 261 0.50 -9.01 -17.62
C SER A 261 -0.79 -8.60 -18.32
N LEU A 262 -1.06 -9.16 -19.48
CA LEU A 262 -2.30 -8.92 -20.22
C LEU A 262 -3.52 -9.37 -19.43
N GLU A 263 -3.43 -10.50 -18.73
CA GLU A 263 -4.49 -11.01 -17.86
C GLU A 263 -4.81 -10.02 -16.75
N ALA A 264 -3.78 -9.48 -16.07
CA ALA A 264 -3.97 -8.48 -15.03
C ALA A 264 -4.58 -7.18 -15.57
N ILE A 265 -4.17 -6.74 -16.76
CA ILE A 265 -4.76 -5.57 -17.45
C ILE A 265 -6.24 -5.81 -17.75
N MET A 266 -6.59 -7.01 -18.24
CA MET A 266 -7.98 -7.37 -18.52
C MET A 266 -8.82 -7.46 -17.26
N GLU A 267 -8.31 -8.06 -16.18
CA GLU A 267 -8.97 -8.06 -14.88
C GLU A 267 -9.20 -6.64 -14.34
N CYS A 268 -8.21 -5.77 -14.46
CA CYS A 268 -8.33 -4.37 -14.09
C CYS A 268 -9.49 -3.70 -14.86
N LYS A 269 -9.57 -3.90 -16.16
CA LYS A 269 -10.61 -3.29 -17.02
C LYS A 269 -12.01 -3.84 -16.79
N LEU A 270 -12.14 -5.14 -16.58
CA LEU A 270 -13.44 -5.79 -16.48
C LEU A 270 -14.01 -5.79 -15.05
N LEU A 271 -13.15 -6.02 -14.04
CA LEU A 271 -13.59 -6.25 -12.67
C LEU A 271 -13.26 -5.09 -11.72
N MET A 272 -12.11 -4.43 -11.90
CA MET A 272 -11.58 -3.51 -10.90
C MET A 272 -11.78 -2.03 -11.24
N MET A 273 -12.28 -1.69 -12.42
CA MET A 273 -12.58 -0.29 -12.76
C MET A 273 -13.58 0.32 -11.78
N ALA A 274 -13.39 1.58 -11.44
CA ALA A 274 -14.31 2.31 -10.55
C ALA A 274 -15.75 2.29 -11.06
N THR A 275 -15.95 2.33 -12.37
CA THR A 275 -17.27 2.23 -13.03
C THR A 275 -17.95 0.88 -12.86
N SER A 276 -17.20 -0.19 -12.65
CA SER A 276 -17.75 -1.54 -12.41
C SER A 276 -18.09 -1.78 -10.93
N ASN A 277 -17.67 -0.89 -10.03
CA ASN A 277 -17.77 -1.04 -8.58
C ASN A 277 -18.67 0.04 -7.95
N ILE A 278 -19.85 0.25 -8.50
CA ILE A 278 -20.80 1.27 -8.04
C ILE A 278 -21.54 0.83 -6.77
N PHE A 279 -21.80 -0.48 -6.65
CA PHE A 279 -22.60 -1.03 -5.55
C PHE A 279 -21.72 -1.69 -4.48
N SER A 280 -22.13 -1.51 -3.22
CA SER A 280 -21.48 -2.20 -2.10
C SER A 280 -21.73 -3.72 -2.15
N PRO A 281 -20.69 -4.55 -2.09
CA PRO A 281 -20.87 -6.01 -2.03
C PRO A 281 -21.50 -6.48 -0.72
N SER A 282 -21.46 -5.66 0.35
CA SER A 282 -22.02 -6.03 1.66
C SER A 282 -23.51 -5.73 1.77
N SER A 283 -24.00 -4.65 1.16
CA SER A 283 -25.37 -4.16 1.35
C SER A 283 -26.18 -4.02 0.05
N GLY A 284 -25.55 -4.10 -1.12
CA GLY A 284 -26.18 -3.85 -2.41
C GLY A 284 -26.57 -2.37 -2.65
N LYS A 285 -26.26 -1.48 -1.72
CA LYS A 285 -26.54 -0.04 -1.87
C LYS A 285 -25.45 0.63 -2.71
N PRO A 286 -25.76 1.70 -3.47
CA PRO A 286 -24.75 2.45 -4.18
C PRO A 286 -23.79 3.12 -3.20
N ILE A 287 -22.48 3.07 -3.50
CA ILE A 287 -21.42 3.71 -2.72
C ILE A 287 -21.10 5.09 -3.30
N LEU A 288 -21.18 5.21 -4.62
CA LEU A 288 -20.91 6.45 -5.34
C LEU A 288 -22.15 7.37 -5.23
N THR A 289 -22.31 7.99 -4.07
CA THR A 289 -23.40 8.92 -3.80
C THR A 289 -22.83 10.30 -3.52
N PRO A 290 -23.49 11.38 -4.00
CA PRO A 290 -23.13 12.73 -3.61
C PRO A 290 -23.14 12.87 -2.09
N SER A 291 -22.11 13.49 -1.52
CA SER A 291 -22.00 13.73 -0.09
C SER A 291 -21.35 15.10 0.18
N GLN A 292 -21.48 15.58 1.41
CA GLN A 292 -20.81 16.79 1.89
C GLN A 292 -20.96 18.00 0.95
N ASP A 293 -19.86 18.51 0.41
CA ASP A 293 -19.80 19.72 -0.40
C ASP A 293 -20.58 19.61 -1.72
N ILE A 294 -20.68 18.39 -2.29
CA ILE A 294 -21.47 18.16 -3.51
C ILE A 294 -22.96 18.38 -3.23
N VAL A 295 -23.47 17.88 -2.09
CA VAL A 295 -24.87 18.08 -1.67
C VAL A 295 -25.11 19.54 -1.36
N LEU A 296 -24.19 20.21 -0.65
CA LEU A 296 -24.27 21.63 -0.36
C LEU A 296 -24.27 22.47 -1.63
N GLY A 297 -23.40 22.14 -2.57
CA GLY A 297 -23.33 22.84 -3.86
C GLY A 297 -24.60 22.65 -4.70
N ALA A 298 -25.11 21.42 -4.78
CA ALA A 298 -26.38 21.14 -5.47
C ALA A 298 -27.55 21.87 -4.81
N TYR A 299 -27.61 21.88 -3.49
CA TYR A 299 -28.61 22.64 -2.75
C TYR A 299 -28.50 24.14 -3.06
N TYR A 300 -27.31 24.70 -3.03
CA TYR A 300 -27.08 26.12 -3.35
C TYR A 300 -27.50 26.47 -4.77
N LEU A 301 -27.21 25.61 -5.74
CA LEU A 301 -27.59 25.82 -7.14
C LEU A 301 -29.11 25.77 -7.38
N THR A 302 -29.84 25.01 -6.54
CA THR A 302 -31.29 24.80 -6.68
C THR A 302 -32.15 25.65 -5.76
N ILE A 303 -31.54 26.48 -4.92
CA ILE A 303 -32.26 27.43 -4.06
C ILE A 303 -32.98 28.45 -4.92
N GLU A 304 -34.30 28.57 -4.72
CA GLU A 304 -35.07 29.64 -5.29
C GLU A 304 -34.72 30.98 -4.61
N PRO A 305 -34.45 32.04 -5.39
CA PRO A 305 -34.16 33.35 -4.81
C PRO A 305 -35.35 33.85 -3.95
N ARG A 306 -35.01 34.38 -2.80
CA ARG A 306 -36.02 34.81 -1.79
C ARG A 306 -37.01 35.85 -2.26
N LYS A 307 -36.66 36.60 -3.30
CA LYS A 307 -37.54 37.65 -3.89
C LYS A 307 -37.73 37.34 -5.38
N LYS A 308 -38.97 37.07 -5.76
CA LYS A 308 -39.34 37.11 -7.16
C LYS A 308 -39.34 38.56 -7.62
N PRO A 309 -38.90 38.85 -8.85
CA PRO A 309 -38.94 40.22 -9.38
C PRO A 309 -40.40 40.76 -9.32
N ALA A 310 -40.57 42.00 -8.90
CA ALA A 310 -41.87 42.63 -8.91
C ALA A 310 -42.35 42.76 -10.37
N LYS A 311 -43.67 42.73 -10.61
CA LYS A 311 -44.27 42.82 -11.95
C LYS A 311 -43.76 43.99 -12.79
N ASN A 312 -43.14 45.01 -12.19
CA ASN A 312 -42.56 46.17 -12.88
C ASN A 312 -41.04 46.22 -12.86
N GLU A 313 -40.37 45.19 -12.38
CA GLU A 313 -38.91 45.10 -12.36
C GLU A 313 -38.45 44.52 -13.67
N ARG A 314 -37.57 45.23 -14.42
CA ARG A 314 -37.03 44.77 -15.66
C ARG A 314 -36.04 43.64 -15.42
N VAL A 315 -36.37 42.42 -15.83
CA VAL A 315 -35.50 41.27 -15.87
C VAL A 315 -34.71 41.33 -17.20
N PRO A 316 -33.41 41.00 -17.21
CA PRO A 316 -32.61 40.90 -18.45
C PRO A 316 -33.25 39.91 -19.40
N LEU A 317 -33.55 40.37 -20.63
CA LEU A 317 -34.04 39.52 -21.72
C LEU A 317 -32.83 39.04 -22.54
N LEU A 318 -32.63 37.74 -22.60
CA LEU A 318 -31.54 37.10 -23.34
C LEU A 318 -32.07 36.23 -24.47
N ALA A 319 -31.30 36.08 -25.53
CA ALA A 319 -31.77 35.43 -26.75
C ALA A 319 -31.85 33.91 -26.63
N ASP A 320 -30.94 33.31 -25.89
CA ASP A 320 -30.88 31.87 -25.66
C ASP A 320 -30.05 31.48 -24.38
N LEU A 321 -30.00 30.19 -24.12
CA LEU A 321 -29.27 29.64 -22.97
C LEU A 321 -27.73 29.84 -23.06
N GLN A 322 -27.21 29.94 -24.31
CA GLN A 322 -25.80 30.21 -24.52
C GLN A 322 -25.42 31.64 -24.15
N GLU A 323 -26.29 32.61 -24.44
CA GLU A 323 -26.08 33.99 -24.04
C GLU A 323 -26.11 34.14 -22.52
N VAL A 324 -26.95 33.37 -21.81
CA VAL A 324 -26.93 33.31 -20.33
C VAL A 324 -25.58 32.82 -19.79
N LEU A 325 -25.02 31.79 -20.43
CA LEU A 325 -23.71 31.25 -20.02
C LEU A 325 -22.59 32.28 -20.26
N TYR A 326 -22.63 33.00 -21.37
CA TYR A 326 -21.67 34.06 -21.66
C TYR A 326 -21.82 35.24 -20.67
N ALA A 327 -23.05 35.70 -20.43
CA ALA A 327 -23.30 36.78 -19.49
C ALA A 327 -22.89 36.41 -18.06
N ARG A 328 -23.02 35.14 -17.70
CA ARG A 328 -22.51 34.63 -16.43
C ARG A 328 -20.98 34.57 -16.40
N ALA A 329 -20.34 34.15 -17.48
CA ALA A 329 -18.87 34.09 -17.59
C ALA A 329 -18.25 35.49 -17.47
N ASP A 330 -18.89 36.49 -18.05
CA ASP A 330 -18.51 37.90 -17.94
C ASP A 330 -18.83 38.54 -16.60
N GLY A 331 -19.50 37.82 -15.70
CA GLY A 331 -19.89 38.32 -14.37
C GLY A 331 -21.08 39.30 -14.38
N ALA A 332 -21.77 39.46 -15.51
CA ALA A 332 -22.97 40.30 -15.63
C ALA A 332 -24.18 39.68 -14.93
N LEU A 333 -24.22 38.34 -14.81
CA LEU A 333 -25.26 37.60 -14.15
C LEU A 333 -24.68 36.75 -13.01
N ARG A 334 -25.45 36.66 -11.90
CA ARG A 334 -25.18 35.75 -10.78
C ARG A 334 -26.00 34.47 -10.94
N VAL A 335 -25.63 33.42 -10.16
CA VAL A 335 -26.27 32.09 -10.24
C VAL A 335 -27.78 32.13 -9.97
N HIS A 336 -28.27 33.07 -9.18
CA HIS A 336 -29.66 33.14 -8.76
C HIS A 336 -30.40 34.39 -9.32
N ASP A 337 -29.82 35.03 -10.32
CA ASP A 337 -30.50 36.16 -10.97
C ASP A 337 -31.59 35.65 -11.91
N TRP A 338 -32.70 36.36 -11.94
CA TRP A 338 -33.80 36.08 -12.87
C TRP A 338 -33.45 36.57 -14.26
N VAL A 339 -33.73 35.75 -15.28
CA VAL A 339 -33.55 36.08 -16.68
C VAL A 339 -34.77 35.65 -17.47
N ASP A 340 -35.16 36.44 -18.47
CA ASP A 340 -36.19 36.09 -19.42
C ASP A 340 -35.55 35.55 -20.69
N ILE A 341 -35.98 34.35 -21.11
CA ILE A 341 -35.52 33.70 -22.33
C ILE A 341 -36.75 33.35 -23.17
N PRO A 342 -36.79 33.71 -24.50
CA PRO A 342 -37.91 33.34 -25.36
C PRO A 342 -37.99 31.82 -25.46
N ASN A 343 -39.16 31.28 -25.13
CA ASN A 343 -39.42 29.84 -25.28
C ASN A 343 -39.57 29.52 -26.78
N ARG A 344 -38.55 28.89 -27.37
CA ARG A 344 -38.55 28.46 -28.77
C ARG A 344 -39.05 27.05 -28.96
N ASP A 345 -39.10 26.24 -27.87
CA ASP A 345 -39.62 24.89 -27.92
C ASP A 345 -41.12 24.89 -27.68
N HIS A 346 -41.82 24.33 -28.64
CA HIS A 346 -43.26 24.36 -28.75
C HIS A 346 -43.96 23.51 -27.65
N GLY A 347 -44.36 24.09 -26.57
CA GLY A 347 -45.18 23.46 -25.59
C GLY A 347 -45.29 24.30 -24.30
N ASN A 348 -46.48 24.37 -23.73
CA ASN A 348 -46.72 25.01 -22.48
C ASN A 348 -46.09 24.28 -21.24
N ASP A 349 -45.49 23.13 -21.49
CA ASP A 349 -44.88 22.24 -20.48
C ASP A 349 -43.38 22.13 -20.73
N THR A 350 -42.66 23.22 -20.59
CA THR A 350 -41.20 23.14 -20.52
C THR A 350 -40.77 22.87 -19.08
N ILE A 351 -39.78 21.98 -18.93
CA ILE A 351 -39.15 21.63 -17.66
C ILE A 351 -38.57 22.85 -16.94
N PHE A 352 -38.31 23.93 -17.65
CA PHE A 352 -37.91 25.25 -17.16
C PHE A 352 -39.17 26.13 -17.10
N GLY A 353 -39.97 25.95 -16.05
CA GLY A 353 -41.18 26.74 -15.86
C GLY A 353 -40.99 28.24 -16.12
N ASN A 354 -42.10 28.88 -16.43
CA ASN A 354 -42.20 30.33 -16.75
C ASN A 354 -41.32 31.23 -15.96
#